data_71101d4148128e0738cfec8ba39d7a8c
#
_entry.id   71101d4148128e0738cfec8ba39d7a8c
#
_cell.length_a   1.000
_cell.length_b   1.000
_cell.length_c   1.000
_cell.angle_alpha   90.00
_cell.angle_beta   90.00
_cell.angle_gamma   90.00
#
_symmetry.space_group_name_H-M   'P 1'
#
loop_
_entity.id
_entity.type
_entity.pdbx_description
1 polymer ?
#
loop_
_entity_poly.entity_id
_entity_poly.type
_entity_poly.pdbx_seq_one_letter_code
_entity_poly.pdbx_strand_id
1 'polypeptide(L)'
;SNFRIMNIISFVAFIAMVYGIIRNQNVTSDDTLAFASNLDYIIIPLLIWFVFTLIVYFTSGAHVSDMFSEVLEVNDEAFVHSKNEAKGGGYMADIEGNVRVYDIVKFADIQSCKYDNVTKRIEIIAPELEVKKIGDSIIGQEYVELNKFIFYDYYEPNFLEELKAKNISITEERIKYRINEMPDEYRGFGGDKRFIEDAKNGRLKRF
;
A
#
# COMPACT_ATOMS: atom_id res chain seq x y z
N SER A 1 1.38 6.68 -9.43
CA SER A 1 1.81 6.56 -10.84
C SER A 1 0.80 5.75 -11.67
N ASN A 2 0.41 4.55 -11.23
CA ASN A 2 -0.54 3.70 -11.94
C ASN A 2 -1.94 4.35 -12.06
N PHE A 3 -2.36 5.09 -11.05
CA PHE A 3 -3.64 5.82 -11.04
C PHE A 3 -3.72 6.87 -12.15
N ARG A 4 -2.62 7.58 -12.46
CA ARG A 4 -2.59 8.54 -13.58
C ARG A 4 -2.69 7.86 -14.94
N ILE A 5 -2.01 6.73 -15.11
CA ILE A 5 -2.08 5.95 -16.36
C ILE A 5 -3.49 5.40 -16.56
N MET A 6 -4.12 4.91 -15.51
CA MET A 6 -5.49 4.39 -15.55
C MET A 6 -6.51 5.49 -15.86
N ASN A 7 -6.34 6.68 -15.28
CA ASN A 7 -7.18 7.83 -15.62
C ASN A 7 -7.02 8.25 -17.09
N ILE A 8 -5.81 8.19 -17.63
CA ILE A 8 -5.55 8.49 -19.06
C ILE A 8 -6.25 7.45 -19.94
N ILE A 9 -6.13 6.15 -19.63
CA ILE A 9 -6.79 5.07 -20.39
C ILE A 9 -8.31 5.23 -20.32
N SER A 10 -8.87 5.50 -19.14
CA SER A 10 -10.30 5.75 -18.96
C SER A 10 -10.77 6.96 -19.77
N PHE A 11 -9.99 8.02 -19.81
CA PHE A 11 -10.31 9.23 -20.57
C PHE A 11 -10.26 8.97 -22.09
N VAL A 12 -9.27 8.24 -22.58
CA VAL A 12 -9.16 7.84 -23.99
C VAL A 12 -10.35 6.94 -24.38
N ALA A 13 -10.71 5.97 -23.55
CA ALA A 13 -11.88 5.11 -23.77
C ALA A 13 -13.18 5.92 -23.81
N PHE A 14 -13.32 6.92 -22.93
CA PHE A 14 -14.47 7.83 -22.93
C PHE A 14 -14.55 8.64 -24.23
N ILE A 15 -13.44 9.21 -24.70
CA ILE A 15 -13.40 9.95 -25.97
C ILE A 15 -13.78 9.04 -27.15
N ALA A 16 -13.27 7.81 -27.20
CA ALA A 16 -13.60 6.83 -28.23
C ALA A 16 -15.08 6.48 -28.21
N MET A 17 -15.67 6.33 -27.04
CA MET A 17 -17.12 6.12 -26.86
C MET A 17 -17.94 7.29 -27.39
N VAL A 18 -17.59 8.53 -27.02
CA VAL A 18 -18.26 9.74 -27.49
C VAL A 18 -18.17 9.87 -29.02
N TYR A 19 -17.01 9.60 -29.58
CA TYR A 19 -16.82 9.58 -31.05
C TYR A 19 -17.71 8.52 -31.71
N GLY A 20 -17.79 7.32 -31.14
CA GLY A 20 -18.66 6.24 -31.62
C GLY A 20 -20.15 6.65 -31.60
N ILE A 21 -20.61 7.32 -30.55
CA ILE A 21 -21.99 7.83 -30.44
C ILE A 21 -22.28 8.86 -31.53
N ILE A 22 -21.39 9.84 -31.70
CA ILE A 22 -21.55 10.91 -32.70
C ILE A 22 -21.58 10.30 -34.10
N ARG A 23 -20.69 9.37 -34.40
CA ARG A 23 -20.66 8.68 -35.70
C ARG A 23 -21.91 7.87 -35.96
N ASN A 24 -22.46 7.23 -34.93
CA ASN A 24 -23.66 6.42 -35.03
C ASN A 24 -24.94 7.27 -35.27
N GLN A 25 -24.98 8.51 -34.79
CA GLN A 25 -26.08 9.45 -35.03
C GLN A 25 -26.22 9.82 -36.52
N ASN A 26 -25.16 9.68 -37.31
CA ASN A 26 -25.18 10.00 -38.74
C ASN A 26 -25.52 8.80 -39.63
N VAL A 27 -25.82 7.63 -39.04
CA VAL A 27 -26.22 6.42 -39.77
C VAL A 27 -27.74 6.44 -39.92
N THR A 28 -28.23 6.42 -41.17
CA THR A 28 -29.68 6.35 -41.44
C THR A 28 -30.19 4.95 -41.11
N SER A 29 -31.46 4.89 -40.64
CA SER A 29 -32.13 3.67 -40.16
C SER A 29 -32.22 2.52 -41.17
N ASP A 30 -31.93 2.77 -42.45
CA ASP A 30 -31.99 1.77 -43.50
C ASP A 30 -30.76 0.89 -43.63
N ASP A 31 -29.66 1.24 -42.91
CA ASP A 31 -28.42 0.49 -42.97
C ASP A 31 -28.11 -0.22 -41.63
N THR A 32 -28.84 -1.33 -41.41
CA THR A 32 -28.72 -2.14 -40.18
C THR A 32 -27.32 -2.73 -39.98
N LEU A 33 -26.57 -3.01 -41.06
CA LEU A 33 -25.22 -3.53 -41.02
C LEU A 33 -24.23 -2.44 -40.56
N ALA A 34 -24.37 -1.22 -41.05
CA ALA A 34 -23.56 -0.10 -40.65
C ALA A 34 -23.83 0.29 -39.17
N PHE A 35 -25.07 0.19 -38.73
CA PHE A 35 -25.45 0.38 -37.34
C PHE A 35 -24.80 -0.66 -36.43
N ALA A 36 -24.85 -1.94 -36.77
CA ALA A 36 -24.26 -3.02 -36.00
C ALA A 36 -22.71 -2.87 -35.89
N SER A 37 -22.03 -2.53 -37.00
CA SER A 37 -20.59 -2.30 -36.98
C SER A 37 -20.17 -1.08 -36.18
N ASN A 38 -21.01 -0.05 -36.04
CA ASN A 38 -20.73 1.12 -35.23
C ASN A 38 -20.99 0.88 -33.71
N LEU A 39 -21.82 -0.09 -33.35
CA LEU A 39 -22.03 -0.48 -31.97
C LEU A 39 -20.73 -0.97 -31.30
N ASP A 40 -19.85 -1.64 -32.03
CA ASP A 40 -18.58 -2.12 -31.52
C ASP A 40 -17.68 -0.97 -31.04
N TYR A 41 -17.72 0.19 -31.72
CA TYR A 41 -17.00 1.40 -31.28
C TYR A 41 -17.51 2.01 -29.98
N ILE A 42 -18.70 1.62 -29.52
CA ILE A 42 -19.29 2.05 -28.26
C ILE A 42 -19.11 0.97 -27.19
N ILE A 43 -19.44 -0.27 -27.53
CA ILE A 43 -19.46 -1.39 -26.59
C ILE A 43 -18.06 -1.76 -26.12
N ILE A 44 -17.08 -1.85 -27.03
CA ILE A 44 -15.72 -2.24 -26.69
C ILE A 44 -15.05 -1.23 -25.75
N PRO A 45 -15.03 0.09 -26.03
CA PRO A 45 -14.47 1.08 -25.09
C PRO A 45 -15.21 1.11 -23.75
N LEU A 46 -16.51 0.95 -23.73
CA LEU A 46 -17.32 0.92 -22.51
C LEU A 46 -16.97 -0.31 -21.65
N LEU A 47 -16.75 -1.45 -22.26
CA LEU A 47 -16.35 -2.68 -21.58
C LEU A 47 -14.94 -2.57 -21.02
N ILE A 48 -14.02 -1.99 -21.78
CA ILE A 48 -12.65 -1.69 -21.33
C ILE A 48 -12.69 -0.74 -20.14
N TRP A 49 -13.45 0.36 -20.24
CA TRP A 49 -13.61 1.33 -19.15
C TRP A 49 -14.19 0.67 -17.89
N PHE A 50 -15.22 -0.16 -18.03
CA PHE A 50 -15.87 -0.86 -16.92
C PHE A 50 -14.90 -1.83 -16.23
N VAL A 51 -14.17 -2.66 -17.00
CA VAL A 51 -13.16 -3.58 -16.45
C VAL A 51 -12.05 -2.83 -15.71
N PHE A 52 -11.55 -1.73 -16.30
CA PHE A 52 -10.54 -0.90 -15.64
C PHE A 52 -11.07 -0.25 -14.35
N THR A 53 -12.29 0.24 -14.37
CA THR A 53 -12.93 0.84 -13.17
C THR A 53 -13.07 -0.21 -12.06
N LEU A 54 -13.46 -1.44 -12.41
CA LEU A 54 -13.51 -2.54 -11.44
C LEU A 54 -12.13 -2.86 -10.87
N ILE A 55 -11.10 -2.95 -11.70
CA ILE A 55 -9.73 -3.21 -11.24
C ILE A 55 -9.27 -2.10 -10.29
N VAL A 56 -9.50 -0.83 -10.63
CA VAL A 56 -9.18 0.31 -9.74
C VAL A 56 -9.94 0.22 -8.43
N TYR A 57 -11.23 -0.02 -8.49
CA TYR A 57 -12.08 -0.10 -7.30
C TYR A 57 -11.60 -1.20 -6.35
N PHE A 58 -11.31 -2.38 -6.89
CA PHE A 58 -10.86 -3.52 -6.09
C PHE A 58 -9.42 -3.36 -5.57
N THR A 59 -8.53 -2.77 -6.34
CA THR A 59 -7.13 -2.56 -5.90
C THR A 59 -6.99 -1.37 -4.95
N SER A 60 -7.75 -0.30 -5.13
CA SER A 60 -7.69 0.88 -4.25
C SER A 60 -8.28 0.59 -2.87
N GLY A 61 -9.37 -0.18 -2.81
CA GLY A 61 -10.01 -0.53 -1.54
C GLY A 61 -9.12 -1.39 -0.64
N ALA A 62 -8.38 -2.33 -1.21
CA ALA A 62 -7.45 -3.17 -0.46
C ALA A 62 -6.29 -2.35 0.13
N HIS A 63 -5.66 -1.48 -0.66
CA HIS A 63 -4.56 -0.64 -0.17
C HIS A 63 -4.96 0.35 0.92
N VAL A 64 -6.15 0.94 0.82
CA VAL A 64 -6.65 1.87 1.85
C VAL A 64 -6.94 1.11 3.15
N SER A 65 -7.49 -0.09 3.09
CA SER A 65 -7.75 -0.92 4.26
C SER A 65 -6.46 -1.30 5.00
N ASP A 66 -5.41 -1.67 4.25
CA ASP A 66 -4.13 -2.07 4.84
C ASP A 66 -3.41 -0.90 5.52
N MET A 67 -3.42 0.30 4.90
CA MET A 67 -2.78 1.50 5.48
C MET A 67 -3.42 1.95 6.80
N PHE A 68 -4.73 1.78 6.96
CA PHE A 68 -5.42 2.16 8.21
C PHE A 68 -5.44 1.06 9.27
N SER A 69 -4.95 -0.13 8.95
CA SER A 69 -4.97 -1.27 9.87
C SER A 69 -3.70 -1.40 10.70
N GLU A 70 -2.60 -0.82 10.27
CA GLU A 70 -1.33 -0.88 10.99
C GLU A 70 -1.29 0.19 12.09
N VAL A 71 -0.99 -0.24 13.31
CA VAL A 71 -0.84 0.63 14.47
C VAL A 71 0.44 0.28 15.21
N LEU A 72 1.25 1.29 15.50
CA LEU A 72 2.42 1.18 16.33
C LEU A 72 2.13 1.80 17.70
N GLU A 73 2.21 0.99 18.74
CA GLU A 73 2.07 1.41 20.13
C GLU A 73 3.40 1.27 20.85
N VAL A 74 3.79 2.27 21.63
CA VAL A 74 5.04 2.28 22.39
C VAL A 74 4.70 2.36 23.87
N ASN A 75 5.28 1.45 24.65
CA ASN A 75 5.19 1.47 26.11
C ASN A 75 6.61 1.52 26.72
N ASP A 76 6.70 1.33 28.03
CA ASP A 76 7.99 1.45 28.72
C ASP A 76 8.99 0.34 28.40
N GLU A 77 8.54 -0.85 28.06
CA GLU A 77 9.37 -2.04 27.89
C GLU A 77 9.47 -2.52 26.44
N ALA A 78 8.47 -2.19 25.62
CA ALA A 78 8.34 -2.75 24.28
C ALA A 78 7.63 -1.77 23.33
N PHE A 79 7.77 -2.02 22.04
CA PHE A 79 6.81 -1.53 21.05
C PHE A 79 5.95 -2.71 20.54
N VAL A 80 4.73 -2.41 20.16
CA VAL A 80 3.78 -3.35 19.60
C VAL A 80 3.35 -2.85 18.24
N HIS A 81 3.70 -3.59 17.20
CA HIS A 81 3.25 -3.33 15.84
C HIS A 81 2.06 -4.25 15.55
N SER A 82 0.90 -3.69 15.32
CA SER A 82 -0.30 -4.46 15.03
C SER A 82 -0.79 -4.24 13.60
N LYS A 83 -1.16 -5.35 12.95
CA LYS A 83 -1.66 -5.37 11.57
C LYS A 83 -2.78 -6.40 11.42
N ASN A 84 -3.64 -6.22 10.43
CA ASN A 84 -4.61 -7.25 10.08
C ASN A 84 -3.91 -8.35 9.26
N GLU A 85 -4.18 -9.61 9.58
CA GLU A 85 -3.69 -10.73 8.78
C GLU A 85 -4.44 -10.75 7.44
N ALA A 86 -3.76 -10.41 6.36
CA ALA A 86 -4.31 -10.56 5.02
C ALA A 86 -4.22 -12.03 4.60
N LYS A 87 -5.31 -12.78 4.71
CA LYS A 87 -5.42 -14.11 4.12
C LYS A 87 -5.79 -14.00 2.65
N GLY A 88 -4.81 -14.21 1.78
CA GLY A 88 -4.99 -14.28 0.33
C GLY A 88 -4.93 -12.93 -0.35
N GLY A 89 -4.13 -12.85 -1.42
CA GLY A 89 -4.09 -11.68 -2.29
C GLY A 89 -5.39 -11.56 -3.05
N GLY A 90 -6.20 -10.58 -2.71
CA GLY A 90 -7.42 -10.24 -3.41
C GLY A 90 -8.57 -9.90 -2.48
N TYR A 91 -9.53 -9.20 -3.01
CA TYR A 91 -10.72 -8.68 -2.36
C TYR A 91 -11.67 -9.75 -1.76
N MET A 92 -11.36 -11.02 -1.97
CA MET A 92 -11.99 -12.15 -1.30
C MET A 92 -11.09 -12.73 -0.21
N ALA A 93 -10.45 -11.87 0.59
CA ALA A 93 -9.96 -12.28 1.89
C ALA A 93 -11.19 -12.72 2.69
N ASP A 94 -11.21 -13.98 3.04
CA ASP A 94 -12.27 -14.62 3.81
C ASP A 94 -12.59 -13.74 5.03
N ILE A 95 -13.77 -13.15 5.04
CA ILE A 95 -14.26 -12.26 6.09
C ILE A 95 -14.56 -13.08 7.39
N GLU A 96 -14.27 -14.36 7.40
CA GLU A 96 -14.38 -15.21 8.56
C GLU A 96 -13.29 -14.93 9.60
N GLY A 97 -13.39 -13.78 10.21
CA GLY A 97 -12.65 -13.38 11.38
C GLY A 97 -11.52 -12.39 11.06
N ASN A 98 -11.71 -11.16 11.47
CA ASN A 98 -10.65 -10.16 11.54
C ASN A 98 -9.54 -10.67 12.47
N VAL A 99 -8.62 -11.44 11.94
CA VAL A 99 -7.41 -11.85 12.67
C VAL A 99 -6.49 -10.66 12.71
N ARG A 100 -6.20 -10.19 13.90
CA ARG A 100 -5.22 -9.13 14.13
C ARG A 100 -3.94 -9.76 14.67
N VAL A 101 -2.83 -9.44 14.05
CA VAL A 101 -1.49 -9.88 14.43
C VAL A 101 -0.83 -8.75 15.21
N TYR A 102 -0.24 -9.08 16.35
CA TYR A 102 0.50 -8.18 17.22
C TYR A 102 1.93 -8.67 17.30
N ASP A 103 2.85 -7.94 16.73
CA ASP A 103 4.29 -8.19 16.81
C ASP A 103 4.83 -7.41 18.02
N ILE A 104 5.13 -8.09 19.11
CA ILE A 104 5.60 -7.50 20.38
C ILE A 104 7.11 -7.61 20.43
N VAL A 105 7.81 -6.49 20.46
CA VAL A 105 9.28 -6.40 20.48
C VAL A 105 9.73 -5.65 21.73
N LYS A 106 10.48 -6.32 22.60
CA LYS A 106 11.06 -5.67 23.77
C LYS A 106 12.27 -4.84 23.37
N PHE A 107 12.38 -3.64 23.92
CA PHE A 107 13.52 -2.76 23.66
C PHE A 107 14.86 -3.38 24.06
N ALA A 108 14.88 -4.17 25.14
CA ALA A 108 16.07 -4.85 25.62
C ALA A 108 16.60 -5.92 24.64
N ASP A 109 15.74 -6.44 23.77
CA ASP A 109 16.07 -7.53 22.84
C ASP A 109 16.45 -7.01 21.46
N ILE A 110 16.42 -5.69 21.22
CA ILE A 110 16.82 -5.10 19.93
C ILE A 110 18.31 -5.35 19.69
N GLN A 111 18.59 -6.11 18.62
CA GLN A 111 19.97 -6.45 18.23
C GLN A 111 20.60 -5.37 17.36
N SER A 112 19.82 -4.70 16.53
CA SER A 112 20.30 -3.65 15.64
C SER A 112 19.20 -2.66 15.35
N CYS A 113 19.55 -1.37 15.41
CA CYS A 113 18.68 -0.29 14.97
C CYS A 113 19.47 0.64 14.03
N LYS A 114 18.99 0.81 12.81
CA LYS A 114 19.60 1.65 11.78
C LYS A 114 18.66 2.75 11.36
N TYR A 115 19.19 3.92 11.11
CA TYR A 115 18.42 5.07 10.64
C TYR A 115 19.05 5.69 9.41
N ASP A 116 18.28 5.79 8.34
CA ASP A 116 18.66 6.54 7.14
C ASP A 116 18.06 7.94 7.20
N ASN A 117 18.85 8.93 7.49
CA ASN A 117 18.44 10.32 7.64
C ASN A 117 17.92 10.96 6.35
N VAL A 118 18.17 10.37 5.16
CA VAL A 118 17.66 10.86 3.88
C VAL A 118 16.29 10.33 3.58
N THR A 119 16.08 9.02 3.72
CA THR A 119 14.78 8.38 3.45
C THR A 119 13.88 8.33 4.68
N LYS A 120 14.39 8.77 5.84
CA LYS A 120 13.68 8.72 7.13
C LYS A 120 13.27 7.31 7.54
N ARG A 121 13.99 6.30 7.03
CA ARG A 121 13.75 4.90 7.32
C ARG A 121 14.43 4.48 8.60
N ILE A 122 13.69 3.80 9.45
CA ILE A 122 14.16 3.12 10.64
C ILE A 122 14.08 1.62 10.35
N GLU A 123 15.19 0.90 10.51
CA GLU A 123 15.27 -0.55 10.37
C GLU A 123 15.68 -1.15 11.69
N ILE A 124 14.83 -2.00 12.26
CA ILE A 124 15.06 -2.69 13.53
C ILE A 124 15.16 -4.18 13.27
N ILE A 125 16.19 -4.82 13.81
CA ILE A 125 16.35 -6.27 13.84
C ILE A 125 16.23 -6.71 15.30
N ALA A 126 15.24 -7.55 15.57
CA ALA A 126 14.95 -8.04 16.91
C ALA A 126 14.18 -9.35 16.87
N PRO A 127 14.21 -10.15 17.93
CA PRO A 127 13.23 -11.18 18.14
C PRO A 127 11.86 -10.57 18.47
N GLU A 128 10.80 -11.30 18.17
CA GLU A 128 9.44 -10.88 18.45
C GLU A 128 8.59 -12.00 19.04
N LEU A 129 7.57 -11.61 19.77
CA LEU A 129 6.45 -12.48 20.10
C LEU A 129 5.27 -12.10 19.21
N GLU A 130 4.98 -12.93 18.21
CA GLU A 130 3.79 -12.78 17.38
C GLU A 130 2.56 -13.31 18.12
N VAL A 131 1.53 -12.50 18.30
CA VAL A 131 0.27 -12.88 18.93
C VAL A 131 -0.88 -12.63 17.97
N LYS A 132 -1.61 -13.70 17.62
CA LYS A 132 -2.80 -13.61 16.75
C LYS A 132 -4.07 -13.59 17.60
N LYS A 133 -4.95 -12.61 17.33
CA LYS A 133 -6.23 -12.46 18.02
C LYS A 133 -7.40 -12.34 17.07
N ILE A 134 -8.56 -12.86 17.50
CA ILE A 134 -9.88 -12.58 16.93
C ILE A 134 -10.69 -11.90 18.04
N GLY A 135 -10.99 -10.62 17.90
CA GLY A 135 -11.51 -9.83 19.01
C GLY A 135 -10.56 -9.87 20.19
N ASP A 136 -11.05 -10.27 21.37
CA ASP A 136 -10.23 -10.39 22.58
C ASP A 136 -9.60 -11.77 22.77
N SER A 137 -9.93 -12.73 21.92
CA SER A 137 -9.47 -14.13 22.05
C SER A 137 -8.14 -14.34 21.33
N ILE A 138 -7.14 -14.86 22.06
CA ILE A 138 -5.86 -15.27 21.49
C ILE A 138 -6.07 -16.62 20.79
N ILE A 139 -5.72 -16.67 19.49
CA ILE A 139 -5.84 -17.88 18.66
C ILE A 139 -4.49 -18.52 18.33
N GLY A 140 -3.40 -17.80 18.53
CA GLY A 140 -2.05 -18.29 18.30
C GLY A 140 -1.01 -17.40 18.92
N GLN A 141 0.12 -18.00 19.29
CA GLN A 141 1.32 -17.31 19.75
C GLN A 141 2.54 -18.01 19.16
N GLU A 142 3.47 -17.25 18.63
CA GLU A 142 4.72 -17.77 18.08
C GLU A 142 5.87 -16.84 18.46
N TYR A 143 7.00 -17.44 18.84
CA TYR A 143 8.23 -16.69 19.07
C TYR A 143 9.12 -16.78 17.85
N VAL A 144 9.47 -15.62 17.27
CA VAL A 144 10.34 -15.49 16.11
C VAL A 144 11.69 -14.98 16.61
N GLU A 145 12.74 -15.79 16.44
CA GLU A 145 14.07 -15.47 16.96
C GLU A 145 14.69 -14.22 16.32
N LEU A 146 14.34 -13.93 15.08
CA LEU A 146 14.86 -12.78 14.35
C LEU A 146 13.88 -12.31 13.30
N ASN A 147 13.42 -11.08 13.44
CA ASN A 147 12.62 -10.42 12.42
C ASN A 147 13.16 -9.03 12.10
N LYS A 148 12.81 -8.53 10.93
CA LYS A 148 13.17 -7.19 10.46
C LYS A 148 11.94 -6.31 10.37
N PHE A 149 11.93 -5.25 11.16
CA PHE A 149 10.89 -4.22 11.16
C PHE A 149 11.36 -2.99 10.40
N ILE A 150 10.46 -2.41 9.61
CA ILE A 150 10.73 -1.23 8.79
C ILE A 150 9.68 -0.20 9.13
N PHE A 151 10.13 0.94 9.64
CA PHE A 151 9.30 2.09 9.91
C PHE A 151 9.83 3.31 9.17
N TYR A 152 9.00 4.31 9.02
CA TYR A 152 9.38 5.59 8.47
C TYR A 152 9.00 6.71 9.44
N ASP A 153 9.96 7.53 9.83
CA ASP A 153 9.80 8.59 10.82
C ASP A 153 8.67 9.57 10.50
N TYR A 154 8.33 9.76 9.23
CA TYR A 154 7.21 10.60 8.82
C TYR A 154 5.84 9.92 8.91
N TYR A 155 5.77 8.58 9.03
CA TYR A 155 4.53 7.84 9.32
C TYR A 155 4.32 7.70 10.82
N GLU A 156 5.40 7.48 11.56
CA GLU A 156 5.39 7.27 12.99
C GLU A 156 6.19 8.41 13.67
N PRO A 157 5.65 9.63 13.70
CA PRO A 157 6.32 10.77 14.28
C PRO A 157 6.60 10.49 15.75
N ASN A 158 7.82 10.80 16.18
CA ASN A 158 8.37 10.58 17.51
C ASN A 158 8.89 9.16 17.79
N PHE A 159 8.67 8.15 16.94
CA PHE A 159 9.19 6.80 17.22
C PHE A 159 10.72 6.77 17.32
N LEU A 160 11.42 7.53 16.48
CA LEU A 160 12.86 7.67 16.56
C LEU A 160 13.31 8.30 17.91
N GLU A 161 12.58 9.29 18.39
CA GLU A 161 12.88 9.95 19.68
C GLU A 161 12.57 9.01 20.86
N GLU A 162 11.51 8.20 20.77
CA GLU A 162 11.22 7.16 21.76
C GLU A 162 12.35 6.12 21.82
N LEU A 163 12.85 5.64 20.69
CA LEU A 163 14.00 4.71 20.65
C LEU A 163 15.25 5.33 21.32
N LYS A 164 15.52 6.60 21.06
CA LYS A 164 16.63 7.33 21.71
C LYS A 164 16.41 7.46 23.22
N ALA A 165 15.18 7.79 23.64
CA ALA A 165 14.83 7.91 25.06
C ALA A 165 15.00 6.59 25.83
N LYS A 166 14.83 5.45 25.15
CA LYS A 166 15.06 4.12 25.71
C LYS A 166 16.56 3.69 25.63
N ASN A 167 17.47 4.59 25.24
CA ASN A 167 18.89 4.34 25.09
C ASN A 167 19.24 3.25 24.05
N ILE A 168 18.40 3.07 23.03
CA ILE A 168 18.71 2.16 21.94
C ILE A 168 19.84 2.75 21.08
N SER A 169 20.86 1.93 20.83
CA SER A 169 21.99 2.32 19.97
C SER A 169 21.53 2.39 18.53
N ILE A 170 21.49 3.60 17.95
CA ILE A 170 21.04 3.85 16.59
C ILE A 170 22.25 4.16 15.71
N THR A 171 22.44 3.36 14.65
CA THR A 171 23.48 3.59 13.65
C THR A 171 22.90 4.39 12.49
N GLU A 172 23.43 5.60 12.27
CA GLU A 172 23.05 6.40 11.11
C GLU A 172 23.85 5.97 9.89
N GLU A 173 23.17 5.39 8.91
CA GLU A 173 23.77 4.98 7.64
C GLU A 173 22.75 4.98 6.50
N ARG A 174 23.26 5.02 5.24
CA ARG A 174 22.41 4.84 4.05
C ARG A 174 21.97 3.39 3.95
N ILE A 175 20.66 3.17 4.03
CA ILE A 175 20.08 1.83 3.97
C ILE A 175 19.73 1.52 2.51
N LYS A 176 20.28 0.39 1.99
CA LYS A 176 19.83 -0.15 0.71
C LYS A 176 18.49 -0.85 0.92
N TYR A 177 17.50 -0.50 0.11
CA TYR A 177 16.17 -1.09 0.20
C TYR A 177 15.74 -1.71 -1.13
N ARG A 178 14.81 -2.65 -1.05
CA ARG A 178 14.15 -3.23 -2.22
C ARG A 178 12.87 -2.46 -2.51
N ILE A 179 12.38 -2.56 -3.75
CA ILE A 179 11.13 -1.87 -4.17
C ILE A 179 9.93 -2.25 -3.30
N ASN A 180 9.84 -3.51 -2.86
CA ASN A 180 8.78 -3.99 -1.98
C ASN A 180 8.89 -3.52 -0.52
N GLU A 181 10.02 -2.92 -0.14
CA GLU A 181 10.26 -2.32 1.17
C GLU A 181 9.99 -0.82 1.19
N MET A 182 9.59 -0.24 0.06
CA MET A 182 9.23 1.17 -0.03
C MET A 182 7.81 1.40 0.45
N PRO A 183 7.49 2.61 0.94
CA PRO A 183 6.12 3.00 1.21
C PRO A 183 5.23 2.81 -0.03
N ASP A 184 4.00 2.39 0.18
CA ASP A 184 3.09 1.97 -0.91
C ASP A 184 2.87 3.05 -1.96
N GLU A 185 2.82 4.32 -1.56
CA GLU A 185 2.66 5.45 -2.47
C GLU A 185 3.83 5.64 -3.45
N TYR A 186 4.97 5.03 -3.15
CA TYR A 186 6.17 5.05 -4.00
C TYR A 186 6.41 3.73 -4.73
N ARG A 187 5.64 2.68 -4.44
CA ARG A 187 5.70 1.42 -5.19
C ARG A 187 5.12 1.63 -6.58
N GLY A 188 5.96 1.58 -7.60
CA GLY A 188 5.54 1.75 -8.97
C GLY A 188 6.65 2.26 -9.87
N PHE A 189 6.34 2.43 -11.15
CA PHE A 189 7.33 2.85 -12.14
C PHE A 189 7.92 4.23 -11.79
N GLY A 190 9.25 4.27 -11.55
CA GLY A 190 9.98 5.49 -11.19
C GLY A 190 9.72 5.98 -9.75
N GLY A 191 9.04 5.18 -8.93
CA GLY A 191 8.73 5.55 -7.54
C GLY A 191 9.95 5.64 -6.65
N ASP A 192 10.97 4.82 -6.89
CA ASP A 192 12.25 4.85 -6.19
C ASP A 192 12.96 6.21 -6.32
N LYS A 193 13.03 6.74 -7.54
CA LYS A 193 13.63 8.06 -7.79
C LYS A 193 12.82 9.17 -7.12
N ARG A 194 11.48 9.11 -7.24
CA ARG A 194 10.59 10.09 -6.62
C ARG A 194 10.68 10.05 -5.10
N PHE A 195 10.73 8.85 -4.51
CA PHE A 195 10.88 8.69 -3.07
C PHE A 195 12.17 9.33 -2.55
N ILE A 196 13.31 9.05 -3.20
CA ILE A 196 14.60 9.64 -2.82
C ILE A 196 14.58 11.17 -3.01
N GLU A 197 13.97 11.65 -4.09
CA GLU A 197 13.87 13.09 -4.35
C GLU A 197 12.99 13.79 -3.32
N ASP A 198 11.83 13.23 -3.01
CA ASP A 198 10.92 13.78 -2.00
C ASP A 198 11.54 13.73 -0.60
N ALA A 199 12.26 12.66 -0.27
CA ALA A 199 13.00 12.55 0.97
C ALA A 199 14.06 13.66 1.09
N LYS A 200 14.90 13.84 0.07
CA LYS A 200 15.94 14.88 0.04
C LYS A 200 15.37 16.30 0.17
N ASN A 201 14.19 16.53 -0.38
CA ASN A 201 13.52 17.83 -0.37
C ASN A 201 12.61 18.02 0.86
N GLY A 202 12.59 17.10 1.81
CA GLY A 202 11.72 17.17 2.98
C GLY A 202 10.22 17.13 2.64
N ARG A 203 9.86 16.57 1.49
CA ARG A 203 8.48 16.49 1.00
C ARG A 203 7.76 15.21 1.37
N LEU A 204 8.42 14.29 2.10
CA LEU A 204 7.76 13.10 2.63
C LEU A 204 6.70 13.54 3.64
N LYS A 205 5.46 13.23 3.35
CA LYS A 205 4.31 13.54 4.22
C LYS A 205 3.46 12.29 4.36
N ARG A 206 2.87 12.14 5.54
CA ARG A 206 1.76 11.23 5.75
C ARG A 206 0.55 11.80 5.01
N PHE A 207 -0.07 11.02 4.14
CA PHE A 207 -1.31 11.37 3.46
C PHE A 207 -2.52 10.88 4.26
#